data_906e088a38236f8560fa5ae3323d7473
#
_entry.id   906e088a38236f8560fa5ae3323d7473
#
_cell.length_a   1.000
_cell.length_b   1.000
_cell.length_c   1.000
_cell.angle_alpha   90.00
_cell.angle_beta   90.00
_cell.angle_gamma   90.00
#
_symmetry.space_group_name_H-M   'P 1'
#
loop_
_entity.id
_entity.type
_entity.pdbx_description
1 polymer ?
#
loop_
_entity_poly.entity_id
_entity_poly.type
_entity_poly.pdbx_seq_one_letter_code
_entity_poly.pdbx_strand_id
1 'polypeptide(L)'
;MRGLYILTALLGLLFSNLAVAAFNQYTESEIDLMWQVYKEQSPDISKQQTRERLYENQFLLKYAQKNMPELVERQASVGFSTHYHVMRYLDNLFIHQLNLTGKPATTGLEPFDKHWLKTNLGLYPLDGQYSDAQIKQFNDIKLDLFENSMTLYEFIAPLSMQTRFRLHQGDSELFKTEVLKHRQFLLHLKQADAVIQTQQISIPHLYSIAKGDILRPSIQSWLGVKGIMHVESPVLTRLENKVTDAEIQQYYQQHKERFHYLKSVKAHGGEFTDREAALAFKKQAETSSIQHALKQLNQPDIYAQYNNYLTREHKRNWAVQLAFTQKPQQLSEVIRSPNGFWVVVMSYDHAFGYFDANDETVRYQAKKAIAVEKAIINYQQSWLAWQKAHGIKL
;
A
#
# COMPACT_ATOMS: atom_id res chain seq x y z
N MET A 1 18.49 10.82 -41.76
CA MET A 1 17.29 9.97 -42.02
C MET A 1 17.29 8.60 -41.34
N ARG A 2 18.42 8.02 -40.87
CA ARG A 2 18.43 6.74 -40.15
C ARG A 2 17.95 6.84 -38.67
N GLY A 3 18.10 7.98 -38.03
CA GLY A 3 17.66 8.15 -36.62
C GLY A 3 16.16 8.27 -36.42
N LEU A 4 15.42 8.73 -37.44
CA LEU A 4 13.96 8.90 -37.32
C LEU A 4 13.19 7.56 -37.35
N TYR A 5 13.76 6.54 -38.01
CA TYR A 5 13.14 5.19 -38.04
C TYR A 5 13.31 4.41 -36.73
N ILE A 6 14.29 4.76 -35.92
CA ILE A 6 14.50 4.10 -34.62
C ILE A 6 13.51 4.62 -33.58
N LEU A 7 13.13 5.89 -33.63
CA LEU A 7 12.15 6.48 -32.73
C LEU A 7 10.71 5.97 -33.01
N THR A 8 10.36 5.79 -34.31
CA THR A 8 9.06 5.21 -34.70
C THR A 8 8.94 3.72 -34.36
N ALA A 9 10.04 2.97 -34.45
CA ALA A 9 10.09 1.57 -34.01
C ALA A 9 10.01 1.44 -32.49
N LEU A 10 10.56 2.39 -31.73
CA LEU A 10 10.51 2.37 -30.26
C LEU A 10 9.10 2.66 -29.71
N LEU A 11 8.34 3.55 -30.30
CA LEU A 11 6.95 3.79 -29.90
C LEU A 11 6.00 2.64 -30.30
N GLY A 12 6.22 2.01 -31.46
CA GLY A 12 5.51 0.78 -31.85
C GLY A 12 5.89 -0.43 -30.99
N LEU A 13 7.11 -0.52 -30.48
CA LEU A 13 7.57 -1.55 -29.56
C LEU A 13 7.10 -1.34 -28.11
N LEU A 14 6.65 -0.14 -27.76
CA LEU A 14 6.03 0.13 -26.46
C LEU A 14 4.65 -0.54 -26.29
N PHE A 15 4.02 -0.93 -27.40
CA PHE A 15 2.66 -1.50 -27.41
C PHE A 15 2.60 -2.97 -27.85
N SER A 16 3.64 -3.54 -28.44
CA SER A 16 3.64 -4.96 -28.82
C SER A 16 4.70 -5.74 -28.05
N ASN A 17 4.24 -6.72 -27.26
CA ASN A 17 4.98 -7.84 -26.69
C ASN A 17 6.47 -7.58 -26.47
N LEU A 18 6.82 -6.93 -25.36
CA LEU A 18 8.19 -6.85 -24.90
C LEU A 18 8.74 -8.27 -24.78
N ALA A 19 9.55 -8.65 -25.77
CA ALA A 19 10.48 -9.76 -25.63
C ALA A 19 11.08 -9.69 -24.23
N VAL A 20 11.24 -10.82 -23.58
CA VAL A 20 11.91 -10.95 -22.27
C VAL A 20 13.15 -10.04 -22.32
N ALA A 21 13.05 -8.90 -21.66
CA ALA A 21 14.11 -7.90 -21.70
C ALA A 21 15.39 -8.61 -21.23
N ALA A 22 16.41 -8.66 -22.10
CA ALA A 22 17.73 -9.15 -21.74
C ALA A 22 18.16 -8.43 -20.44
N PHE A 23 18.90 -9.11 -19.58
CA PHE A 23 19.48 -8.50 -18.42
C PHE A 23 20.38 -7.33 -18.88
N ASN A 24 20.04 -6.12 -18.51
CA ASN A 24 20.79 -4.92 -18.84
C ASN A 24 21.50 -4.43 -17.57
N GLN A 25 22.82 -4.27 -17.67
CA GLN A 25 23.56 -3.58 -16.61
C GLN A 25 23.29 -2.08 -16.72
N TYR A 26 23.00 -1.45 -15.60
CA TYR A 26 22.87 0.00 -15.53
C TYR A 26 24.23 0.67 -15.65
N THR A 27 24.30 1.77 -16.41
CA THR A 27 25.51 2.60 -16.51
C THR A 27 25.70 3.43 -15.24
N GLU A 28 26.93 3.91 -15.00
CA GLU A 28 27.17 4.81 -13.85
C GLU A 28 26.36 6.10 -13.97
N SER A 29 26.16 6.61 -15.18
CA SER A 29 25.31 7.79 -15.43
C SER A 29 23.84 7.54 -15.05
N GLU A 30 23.31 6.36 -15.34
CA GLU A 30 21.95 5.98 -14.92
C GLU A 30 21.84 5.86 -13.40
N ILE A 31 22.85 5.30 -12.75
CA ILE A 31 22.90 5.20 -11.29
C ILE A 31 23.01 6.58 -10.66
N ASP A 32 23.85 7.47 -11.21
CA ASP A 32 24.00 8.86 -10.74
C ASP A 32 22.70 9.65 -10.88
N LEU A 33 22.04 9.55 -12.03
CA LEU A 33 20.74 10.18 -12.27
C LEU A 33 19.72 9.71 -11.22
N MET A 34 19.60 8.41 -11.03
CA MET A 34 18.63 7.85 -10.08
C MET A 34 19.02 8.13 -8.62
N TRP A 35 20.29 8.24 -8.30
CA TRP A 35 20.73 8.66 -6.99
C TRP A 35 20.26 10.08 -6.64
N GLN A 36 20.33 11.02 -7.59
CA GLN A 36 19.77 12.37 -7.38
C GLN A 36 18.26 12.31 -7.14
N VAL A 37 17.51 11.55 -7.96
CA VAL A 37 16.07 11.36 -7.79
C VAL A 37 15.72 10.79 -6.41
N TYR A 38 16.43 9.77 -5.96
CA TYR A 38 16.12 9.13 -4.68
C TYR A 38 16.53 9.98 -3.49
N LYS A 39 17.56 10.81 -3.60
CA LYS A 39 17.96 11.75 -2.55
C LYS A 39 16.90 12.79 -2.22
N GLU A 40 16.05 13.17 -3.16
CA GLU A 40 14.93 14.09 -2.89
C GLU A 40 13.97 13.54 -1.83
N GLN A 41 13.78 12.22 -1.78
CA GLN A 41 12.90 11.55 -0.82
C GLN A 41 13.65 10.95 0.38
N SER A 42 14.92 10.63 0.21
CA SER A 42 15.78 9.97 1.19
C SER A 42 17.19 10.58 1.15
N PRO A 43 17.43 11.73 1.82
CA PRO A 43 18.67 12.49 1.71
C PRO A 43 19.94 11.69 2.00
N ASP A 44 19.84 10.70 2.88
CA ASP A 44 20.98 9.87 3.34
C ASP A 44 21.25 8.65 2.45
N ILE A 45 20.50 8.46 1.37
CA ILE A 45 20.71 7.31 0.48
C ILE A 45 22.07 7.38 -0.21
N SER A 46 22.85 6.31 -0.15
CA SER A 46 24.13 6.20 -0.86
C SER A 46 23.95 5.74 -2.31
N LYS A 47 24.97 5.98 -3.17
CA LYS A 47 25.00 5.42 -4.53
C LYS A 47 24.93 3.88 -4.52
N GLN A 48 25.57 3.25 -3.54
CA GLN A 48 25.55 1.80 -3.38
C GLN A 48 24.12 1.28 -3.12
N GLN A 49 23.38 1.92 -2.21
CA GLN A 49 21.97 1.59 -1.94
C GLN A 49 21.08 1.87 -3.16
N THR A 50 21.38 2.92 -3.93
CA THR A 50 20.69 3.20 -5.20
C THR A 50 20.91 2.08 -6.20
N ARG A 51 22.16 1.65 -6.39
CA ARG A 51 22.51 0.53 -7.26
C ARG A 51 21.77 -0.73 -6.86
N GLU A 52 21.80 -1.08 -5.58
CA GLU A 52 21.10 -2.23 -5.04
C GLU A 52 19.58 -2.16 -5.32
N ARG A 53 18.96 -0.99 -5.05
CA ARG A 53 17.54 -0.77 -5.32
C ARG A 53 17.17 -0.94 -6.79
N LEU A 54 17.98 -0.44 -7.71
CA LEU A 54 17.74 -0.56 -9.15
C LEU A 54 17.77 -2.02 -9.62
N TYR A 55 18.78 -2.77 -9.19
CA TYR A 55 18.86 -4.19 -9.54
C TYR A 55 17.78 -5.04 -8.85
N GLU A 56 17.44 -4.72 -7.61
CA GLU A 56 16.34 -5.37 -6.91
C GLU A 56 15.00 -5.08 -7.60
N ASN A 57 14.77 -3.86 -8.08
CA ASN A 57 13.59 -3.53 -8.89
C ASN A 57 13.54 -4.33 -10.19
N GLN A 58 14.67 -4.54 -10.84
CA GLN A 58 14.74 -5.36 -12.05
C GLN A 58 14.43 -6.84 -11.76
N PHE A 59 14.96 -7.38 -10.66
CA PHE A 59 14.60 -8.71 -10.16
C PHE A 59 13.10 -8.83 -9.90
N LEU A 60 12.53 -7.90 -9.13
CA LEU A 60 11.11 -7.87 -8.80
C LEU A 60 10.23 -7.78 -10.05
N LEU A 61 10.58 -6.91 -10.99
CA LEU A 61 9.84 -6.73 -12.23
C LEU A 61 9.84 -8.01 -13.08
N LYS A 62 11.00 -8.66 -13.23
CA LYS A 62 11.09 -9.94 -13.95
C LYS A 62 10.29 -11.05 -13.26
N TYR A 63 10.35 -11.09 -11.93
CA TYR A 63 9.54 -12.02 -11.15
C TYR A 63 8.04 -11.79 -11.39
N ALA A 64 7.61 -10.52 -11.35
CA ALA A 64 6.23 -10.14 -11.56
C ALA A 64 5.74 -10.46 -12.98
N GLN A 65 6.54 -10.17 -14.00
CA GLN A 65 6.21 -10.51 -15.41
C GLN A 65 5.93 -12.00 -15.59
N LYS A 66 6.65 -12.85 -14.88
CA LYS A 66 6.48 -14.30 -14.95
C LYS A 66 5.31 -14.82 -14.12
N ASN A 67 5.07 -14.28 -12.93
CA ASN A 67 4.20 -14.89 -11.94
C ASN A 67 2.91 -14.11 -11.67
N MET A 68 2.82 -12.85 -12.11
CA MET A 68 1.68 -11.96 -11.90
C MET A 68 1.56 -10.92 -13.04
N PRO A 69 1.45 -11.37 -14.31
CA PRO A 69 1.44 -10.49 -15.48
C PRO A 69 0.31 -9.45 -15.41
N GLU A 70 -0.84 -9.79 -14.85
CA GLU A 70 -1.97 -8.88 -14.64
C GLU A 70 -1.65 -7.69 -13.72
N LEU A 71 -0.72 -7.84 -12.78
CA LEU A 71 -0.24 -6.73 -11.96
C LEU A 71 0.66 -5.80 -12.78
N VAL A 72 1.50 -6.37 -13.64
CA VAL A 72 2.48 -5.64 -14.46
C VAL A 72 1.78 -4.85 -15.57
N GLU A 73 0.79 -5.47 -16.21
CA GLU A 73 0.02 -4.92 -17.32
C GLU A 73 -1.32 -4.32 -16.86
N ARG A 74 -1.42 -3.94 -15.59
CA ARG A 74 -2.66 -3.46 -14.98
C ARG A 74 -3.29 -2.35 -15.80
N GLN A 75 -4.45 -2.65 -16.36
CA GLN A 75 -5.34 -1.67 -16.96
C GLN A 75 -6.07 -0.86 -15.87
N ALA A 76 -6.53 0.32 -16.23
CA ALA A 76 -7.24 1.18 -15.30
C ALA A 76 -8.68 0.69 -15.09
N SER A 77 -8.90 -0.16 -14.10
CA SER A 77 -10.25 -0.46 -13.62
C SER A 77 -10.71 0.59 -12.61
N VAL A 78 -9.88 0.82 -11.58
CA VAL A 78 -10.05 1.91 -10.62
C VAL A 78 -8.71 2.64 -10.51
N GLY A 79 -8.71 3.95 -10.74
CA GLY A 79 -7.48 4.74 -10.78
C GLY A 79 -6.79 4.69 -12.16
N PHE A 80 -5.50 5.01 -12.17
CA PHE A 80 -4.71 5.09 -13.40
C PHE A 80 -3.98 3.77 -13.70
N SER A 81 -3.72 3.51 -14.99
CA SER A 81 -2.93 2.36 -15.43
C SER A 81 -1.46 2.47 -15.04
N THR A 82 -0.74 1.34 -15.04
CA THR A 82 0.71 1.31 -14.87
C THR A 82 1.41 2.21 -15.89
N HIS A 83 0.98 2.17 -17.15
CA HIS A 83 1.52 3.00 -18.23
C HIS A 83 1.39 4.50 -17.91
N TYR A 84 0.23 4.97 -17.44
CA TYR A 84 0.03 6.37 -17.07
C TYR A 84 0.99 6.81 -15.95
N HIS A 85 1.18 5.97 -14.94
CA HIS A 85 2.10 6.27 -13.85
C HIS A 85 3.56 6.31 -14.31
N VAL A 86 3.96 5.42 -15.22
CA VAL A 86 5.31 5.41 -15.80
C VAL A 86 5.55 6.67 -16.62
N MET A 87 4.59 7.07 -17.46
CA MET A 87 4.71 8.32 -18.22
C MET A 87 4.90 9.53 -17.30
N ARG A 88 4.10 9.63 -16.24
CA ARG A 88 4.22 10.72 -15.26
C ARG A 88 5.55 10.70 -14.51
N TYR A 89 6.04 9.52 -14.16
CA TYR A 89 7.33 9.37 -13.51
C TYR A 89 8.46 9.90 -14.41
N LEU A 90 8.46 9.48 -15.68
CA LEU A 90 9.45 9.90 -16.65
C LEU A 90 9.37 11.40 -16.97
N ASP A 91 8.16 11.94 -17.12
CA ASP A 91 7.97 13.37 -17.36
C ASP A 91 8.53 14.22 -16.23
N ASN A 92 8.25 13.84 -14.97
CA ASN A 92 8.83 14.49 -13.79
C ASN A 92 10.35 14.39 -13.76
N LEU A 93 10.92 13.21 -14.07
CA LEU A 93 12.37 13.02 -14.16
C LEU A 93 12.98 13.93 -15.22
N PHE A 94 12.38 14.03 -16.40
CA PHE A 94 12.85 14.88 -17.49
C PHE A 94 12.82 16.36 -17.10
N ILE A 95 11.75 16.82 -16.48
CA ILE A 95 11.61 18.22 -16.04
C ILE A 95 12.65 18.54 -14.95
N HIS A 96 12.74 17.74 -13.91
CA HIS A 96 13.49 18.10 -12.71
C HIS A 96 14.97 17.74 -12.80
N GLN A 97 15.33 16.62 -13.42
CA GLN A 97 16.71 16.15 -13.47
C GLN A 97 17.43 16.52 -14.75
N LEU A 98 16.72 16.62 -15.88
CA LEU A 98 17.28 17.03 -17.15
C LEU A 98 17.00 18.51 -17.48
N ASN A 99 16.27 19.21 -16.61
CA ASN A 99 15.87 20.62 -16.79
C ASN A 99 15.18 20.89 -18.14
N LEU A 100 14.40 19.93 -18.63
CA LEU A 100 13.68 20.10 -19.88
C LEU A 100 12.50 21.04 -19.70
N THR A 101 12.37 21.94 -20.66
CA THR A 101 11.30 22.93 -20.68
C THR A 101 10.70 23.01 -22.08
N GLY A 102 9.42 23.28 -22.15
CA GLY A 102 8.72 23.44 -23.41
C GLY A 102 7.23 23.45 -23.19
N LYS A 103 6.50 24.04 -24.11
CA LYS A 103 5.03 23.96 -24.11
C LYS A 103 4.58 23.20 -25.33
N PRO A 104 3.63 22.26 -25.19
CA PRO A 104 3.09 21.54 -26.33
C PRO A 104 2.26 22.46 -27.24
N ALA A 105 2.17 22.12 -28.52
CA ALA A 105 1.26 22.79 -29.44
C ALA A 105 -0.19 22.62 -28.99
N THR A 106 -0.95 23.71 -29.01
CA THR A 106 -2.38 23.74 -28.64
C THR A 106 -3.31 23.67 -29.82
N THR A 107 -2.79 23.69 -31.05
CA THR A 107 -3.55 23.66 -32.31
C THR A 107 -4.14 22.29 -32.61
N GLY A 108 -5.20 22.25 -33.43
CA GLY A 108 -5.84 21.03 -33.91
C GLY A 108 -6.75 20.34 -32.87
N LEU A 109 -7.14 21.06 -31.80
CA LEU A 109 -8.03 20.55 -30.75
C LEU A 109 -9.51 20.94 -30.95
N GLU A 110 -9.75 21.85 -31.90
CA GLU A 110 -11.09 22.44 -32.18
C GLU A 110 -12.14 21.40 -32.58
N PRO A 111 -11.82 20.36 -33.41
CA PRO A 111 -12.80 19.36 -33.83
C PRO A 111 -13.29 18.47 -32.68
N PHE A 112 -12.51 18.39 -31.55
CA PHE A 112 -12.83 17.45 -30.47
C PHE A 112 -13.74 18.11 -29.44
N ASP A 113 -14.95 18.42 -29.87
CA ASP A 113 -15.99 19.01 -29.02
C ASP A 113 -16.83 17.94 -28.29
N LYS A 114 -17.83 18.40 -27.56
CA LYS A 114 -18.77 17.53 -26.84
C LYS A 114 -19.53 16.59 -27.77
N HIS A 115 -19.90 17.06 -28.97
CA HIS A 115 -20.65 16.26 -29.93
C HIS A 115 -19.77 15.14 -30.48
N TRP A 116 -18.54 15.48 -30.90
CA TRP A 116 -17.57 14.51 -31.38
C TRP A 116 -17.31 13.39 -30.36
N LEU A 117 -17.07 13.76 -29.10
CA LEU A 117 -16.82 12.78 -28.03
C LEU A 117 -18.02 11.84 -27.84
N LYS A 118 -19.25 12.37 -27.75
CA LYS A 118 -20.45 11.54 -27.55
C LYS A 118 -20.71 10.61 -28.73
N THR A 119 -20.48 11.08 -29.93
CA THR A 119 -20.68 10.30 -31.17
C THR A 119 -19.70 9.16 -31.28
N ASN A 120 -18.43 9.41 -30.99
CA ASN A 120 -17.36 8.42 -31.19
C ASN A 120 -17.16 7.48 -29.99
N LEU A 121 -17.41 7.92 -28.75
CA LEU A 121 -17.28 7.10 -27.57
C LEU A 121 -18.56 6.36 -27.18
N GLY A 122 -19.74 6.94 -27.48
CA GLY A 122 -21.02 6.35 -27.08
C GLY A 122 -21.19 6.31 -25.52
N LEU A 123 -21.98 5.33 -25.07
CA LEU A 123 -22.21 5.13 -23.62
C LEU A 123 -21.02 4.46 -22.96
N TYR A 124 -20.68 4.93 -21.76
CA TYR A 124 -19.65 4.29 -20.93
C TYR A 124 -20.17 2.96 -20.37
N PRO A 125 -19.40 1.87 -20.45
CA PRO A 125 -19.79 0.58 -19.88
C PRO A 125 -19.98 0.66 -18.36
N LEU A 126 -21.01 -0.02 -17.82
CA LEU A 126 -21.34 0.00 -16.40
C LEU A 126 -20.22 -0.59 -15.52
N ASP A 127 -19.54 -1.59 -16.03
CA ASP A 127 -18.40 -2.26 -15.39
C ASP A 127 -17.05 -1.58 -15.67
N GLY A 128 -17.05 -0.52 -16.50
CA GLY A 128 -15.85 0.21 -16.91
C GLY A 128 -14.96 -0.55 -17.90
N GLN A 129 -15.42 -1.70 -18.45
CA GLN A 129 -14.67 -2.49 -19.41
C GLN A 129 -15.23 -2.29 -20.81
N TYR A 130 -14.37 -2.00 -21.78
CA TYR A 130 -14.78 -1.91 -23.18
C TYR A 130 -14.97 -3.31 -23.77
N SER A 131 -16.08 -3.51 -24.48
CA SER A 131 -16.33 -4.71 -25.27
C SER A 131 -15.38 -4.78 -26.48
N ASP A 132 -15.17 -5.97 -27.02
CA ASP A 132 -14.34 -6.16 -28.23
C ASP A 132 -14.84 -5.30 -29.42
N ALA A 133 -16.14 -5.10 -29.54
CA ALA A 133 -16.74 -4.23 -30.56
C ALA A 133 -16.35 -2.76 -30.36
N GLN A 134 -16.38 -2.25 -29.11
CA GLN A 134 -15.94 -0.89 -28.79
C GLN A 134 -14.43 -0.74 -28.99
N ILE A 135 -13.63 -1.72 -28.55
CA ILE A 135 -12.17 -1.72 -28.75
C ILE A 135 -11.84 -1.63 -30.24
N LYS A 136 -12.53 -2.43 -31.08
CA LYS A 136 -12.37 -2.39 -32.55
C LYS A 136 -12.74 -1.01 -33.09
N GLN A 137 -13.92 -0.51 -32.74
CA GLN A 137 -14.37 0.82 -33.16
C GLN A 137 -13.37 1.91 -32.81
N PHE A 138 -12.86 1.92 -31.58
CA PHE A 138 -11.92 2.94 -31.16
C PHE A 138 -10.53 2.79 -31.80
N ASN A 139 -10.13 1.57 -32.17
CA ASN A 139 -8.91 1.33 -32.94
C ASN A 139 -9.02 1.78 -34.43
N ASP A 140 -10.22 1.81 -34.97
CA ASP A 140 -10.48 2.31 -36.33
C ASP A 140 -10.41 3.86 -36.39
N ILE A 141 -10.50 4.56 -35.27
CA ILE A 141 -10.45 6.02 -35.18
C ILE A 141 -9.01 6.47 -34.95
N LYS A 142 -8.41 7.12 -35.94
CA LYS A 142 -7.07 7.71 -35.84
C LYS A 142 -7.15 9.13 -35.28
N LEU A 143 -6.30 9.44 -34.33
CA LEU A 143 -6.14 10.77 -33.76
C LEU A 143 -4.93 11.45 -34.43
N ASP A 144 -5.19 12.37 -35.35
CA ASP A 144 -4.13 13.18 -35.98
C ASP A 144 -3.66 14.33 -35.04
N LEU A 145 -3.54 14.00 -33.76
CA LEU A 145 -3.18 14.93 -32.70
C LEU A 145 -1.72 14.82 -32.28
N PHE A 146 -1.03 13.80 -32.73
CA PHE A 146 0.32 13.44 -32.33
C PHE A 146 1.21 13.22 -33.54
N GLU A 147 2.53 13.40 -33.40
CA GLU A 147 3.51 13.17 -34.48
C GLU A 147 3.43 11.71 -35.00
N ASN A 148 3.08 10.77 -34.13
CA ASN A 148 2.84 9.38 -34.50
C ASN A 148 1.33 9.12 -34.49
N SER A 149 0.84 8.44 -35.50
CA SER A 149 -0.58 8.06 -35.57
C SER A 149 -0.94 7.20 -34.36
N MET A 150 -1.85 7.70 -33.54
CA MET A 150 -2.38 7.02 -32.36
C MET A 150 -3.89 6.79 -32.54
N THR A 151 -4.38 5.63 -32.10
CA THR A 151 -5.81 5.37 -32.14
C THR A 151 -6.53 5.98 -30.93
N LEU A 152 -7.84 6.17 -31.03
CA LEU A 152 -8.62 6.62 -29.90
C LEU A 152 -8.53 5.63 -28.73
N TYR A 153 -8.49 4.31 -29.00
CA TYR A 153 -8.31 3.30 -27.97
C TYR A 153 -6.97 3.43 -27.23
N GLU A 154 -5.86 3.52 -27.97
CA GLU A 154 -4.53 3.69 -27.41
C GLU A 154 -4.44 4.93 -26.51
N PHE A 155 -5.14 5.99 -26.85
CA PHE A 155 -5.18 7.22 -26.08
C PHE A 155 -6.02 7.09 -24.81
N ILE A 156 -7.25 6.52 -24.89
CA ILE A 156 -8.16 6.51 -23.74
C ILE A 156 -7.96 5.32 -22.79
N ALA A 157 -7.52 4.17 -23.28
CA ALA A 157 -7.39 2.95 -22.47
C ALA A 157 -6.50 3.12 -21.21
N PRO A 158 -5.38 3.85 -21.25
CA PRO A 158 -4.53 4.10 -20.09
C PRO A 158 -5.14 5.05 -19.04
N LEU A 159 -6.17 5.82 -19.41
CA LEU A 159 -6.77 6.82 -18.53
C LEU A 159 -7.60 6.16 -17.41
N SER A 160 -7.77 6.87 -16.29
CA SER A 160 -8.57 6.37 -15.17
C SER A 160 -10.03 6.13 -15.59
N MET A 161 -10.71 5.21 -14.90
CA MET A 161 -12.14 4.98 -15.10
C MET A 161 -12.96 6.27 -15.01
N GLN A 162 -12.64 7.13 -14.02
CA GLN A 162 -13.34 8.43 -13.85
C GLN A 162 -13.10 9.37 -15.03
N THR A 163 -11.86 9.45 -15.54
CA THR A 163 -11.53 10.25 -16.71
C THR A 163 -12.27 9.72 -17.93
N ARG A 164 -12.21 8.42 -18.19
CA ARG A 164 -12.94 7.78 -19.30
C ARG A 164 -14.45 8.04 -19.23
N PHE A 165 -15.05 7.87 -18.05
CA PHE A 165 -16.47 8.18 -17.84
C PHE A 165 -16.81 9.63 -18.22
N ARG A 166 -16.01 10.61 -17.76
CA ARG A 166 -16.23 12.03 -18.10
C ARG A 166 -16.10 12.29 -19.61
N LEU A 167 -15.14 11.64 -20.26
CA LEU A 167 -15.00 11.77 -21.74
C LEU A 167 -16.26 11.26 -22.46
N HIS A 168 -16.83 10.13 -22.05
CA HIS A 168 -18.10 9.61 -22.58
C HIS A 168 -19.30 10.55 -22.32
N GLN A 169 -19.24 11.36 -21.24
CA GLN A 169 -20.22 12.43 -21.01
C GLN A 169 -20.01 13.67 -21.91
N GLY A 170 -18.93 13.67 -22.70
CA GLY A 170 -18.60 14.75 -23.61
C GLY A 170 -17.81 15.89 -22.98
N ASP A 171 -16.98 15.61 -21.97
CA ASP A 171 -16.10 16.59 -21.35
C ASP A 171 -14.91 16.91 -22.26
N SER A 172 -15.12 17.85 -23.20
CA SER A 172 -14.13 18.22 -24.21
C SER A 172 -12.93 18.95 -23.60
N GLU A 173 -13.11 19.71 -22.54
CA GLU A 173 -11.99 20.41 -21.89
C GLU A 173 -11.07 19.42 -21.17
N LEU A 174 -11.62 18.38 -20.57
CA LEU A 174 -10.83 17.28 -20.01
C LEU A 174 -10.07 16.52 -21.12
N PHE A 175 -10.74 16.23 -22.26
CA PHE A 175 -10.08 15.60 -23.40
C PHE A 175 -8.86 16.42 -23.88
N LYS A 176 -9.05 17.70 -24.11
CA LYS A 176 -7.98 18.62 -24.51
C LYS A 176 -6.84 18.65 -23.49
N THR A 177 -7.18 18.67 -22.20
CA THR A 177 -6.19 18.62 -21.11
C THR A 177 -5.36 17.34 -21.16
N GLU A 178 -5.97 16.18 -21.35
CA GLU A 178 -5.24 14.92 -21.45
C GLU A 178 -4.38 14.83 -22.73
N VAL A 179 -4.89 15.36 -23.86
CA VAL A 179 -4.10 15.48 -25.09
C VAL A 179 -2.87 16.36 -24.88
N LEU A 180 -3.00 17.52 -24.23
CA LEU A 180 -1.88 18.42 -23.95
C LEU A 180 -0.85 17.77 -23.01
N LYS A 181 -1.28 17.03 -21.99
CA LYS A 181 -0.36 16.24 -21.15
C LYS A 181 0.42 15.21 -21.96
N HIS A 182 -0.24 14.51 -22.86
CA HIS A 182 0.42 13.51 -23.70
C HIS A 182 1.41 14.16 -24.68
N ARG A 183 1.01 15.26 -25.33
CA ARG A 183 1.91 16.06 -26.18
C ARG A 183 3.10 16.59 -25.43
N GLN A 184 2.91 17.03 -24.18
CA GLN A 184 4.00 17.49 -23.31
C GLN A 184 5.02 16.37 -23.05
N PHE A 185 4.52 15.19 -22.71
CA PHE A 185 5.38 14.03 -22.50
C PHE A 185 6.19 13.66 -23.76
N LEU A 186 5.54 13.65 -24.95
CA LEU A 186 6.22 13.36 -26.21
C LEU A 186 7.31 14.41 -26.53
N LEU A 187 7.03 15.70 -26.26
CA LEU A 187 7.99 16.78 -26.42
C LEU A 187 9.21 16.57 -25.51
N HIS A 188 8.98 16.29 -24.23
CA HIS A 188 10.06 16.03 -23.29
C HIS A 188 10.83 14.76 -23.65
N LEU A 189 10.15 13.70 -24.08
CA LEU A 189 10.80 12.46 -24.52
C LEU A 189 11.76 12.72 -25.70
N LYS A 190 11.34 13.51 -26.69
CA LYS A 190 12.15 13.90 -27.84
C LYS A 190 13.36 14.76 -27.45
N GLN A 191 13.16 15.70 -26.52
CA GLN A 191 14.27 16.52 -25.99
C GLN A 191 15.21 15.68 -25.13
N ALA A 192 14.67 14.78 -24.30
CA ALA A 192 15.44 13.88 -23.46
C ALA A 192 16.36 12.99 -24.29
N ASP A 193 15.86 12.40 -25.39
CA ASP A 193 16.66 11.52 -26.26
C ASP A 193 17.94 12.22 -26.73
N ALA A 194 17.89 13.49 -27.13
CA ALA A 194 19.05 14.27 -27.54
C ALA A 194 20.06 14.49 -26.39
N VAL A 195 19.61 14.70 -25.17
CA VAL A 195 20.47 14.94 -23.99
C VAL A 195 21.11 13.66 -23.49
N ILE A 196 20.34 12.58 -23.33
CA ILE A 196 20.79 11.36 -22.68
C ILE A 196 21.70 10.49 -23.56
N GLN A 197 21.59 10.59 -24.90
CA GLN A 197 22.52 9.90 -25.80
C GLN A 197 23.96 10.27 -25.52
N THR A 198 24.24 11.54 -25.15
CA THR A 198 25.58 12.00 -24.78
C THR A 198 26.04 11.50 -23.41
N GLN A 199 25.10 11.07 -22.53
CA GLN A 199 25.36 10.65 -21.17
C GLN A 199 25.33 9.12 -20.98
N GLN A 200 25.21 8.35 -22.06
CA GLN A 200 25.11 6.89 -22.01
C GLN A 200 23.89 6.40 -21.17
N ILE A 201 22.81 7.17 -21.16
CA ILE A 201 21.55 6.82 -20.52
C ILE A 201 20.59 6.27 -21.58
N SER A 202 19.82 5.24 -21.23
CA SER A 202 18.89 4.57 -22.16
C SER A 202 17.44 4.85 -21.78
N ILE A 203 16.63 5.37 -22.72
CA ILE A 203 15.17 5.54 -22.52
C ILE A 203 14.50 4.21 -22.10
N PRO A 204 14.75 3.05 -22.75
CA PRO A 204 14.24 1.77 -22.30
C PRO A 204 14.63 1.41 -20.86
N HIS A 205 15.85 1.76 -20.41
CA HIS A 205 16.27 1.54 -19.02
C HIS A 205 15.47 2.44 -18.07
N LEU A 206 15.34 3.73 -18.38
CA LEU A 206 14.54 4.66 -17.57
C LEU A 206 13.06 4.20 -17.46
N TYR A 207 12.50 3.68 -18.55
CA TYR A 207 11.16 3.11 -18.55
C TYR A 207 11.07 1.89 -17.62
N SER A 208 12.05 1.00 -17.67
CA SER A 208 12.13 -0.18 -16.80
C SER A 208 12.34 0.22 -15.34
N ILE A 209 13.17 1.22 -15.06
CA ILE A 209 13.39 1.78 -13.72
C ILE A 209 12.08 2.34 -13.15
N ALA A 210 11.41 3.22 -13.92
CA ALA A 210 10.14 3.81 -13.53
C ALA A 210 9.08 2.74 -13.23
N LYS A 211 8.95 1.75 -14.12
CA LYS A 211 8.01 0.63 -13.94
C LYS A 211 8.36 -0.20 -12.69
N GLY A 212 9.64 -0.45 -12.46
CA GLY A 212 10.13 -1.15 -11.27
C GLY A 212 9.82 -0.40 -9.98
N ASP A 213 10.12 0.89 -9.91
CA ASP A 213 9.84 1.72 -8.73
C ASP A 213 8.34 1.79 -8.41
N ILE A 214 7.50 1.97 -9.43
CA ILE A 214 6.03 2.06 -9.28
C ILE A 214 5.45 0.73 -8.78
N LEU A 215 5.90 -0.38 -9.31
CA LEU A 215 5.35 -1.70 -9.00
C LEU A 215 5.97 -2.33 -7.74
N ARG A 216 7.16 -1.88 -7.31
CA ARG A 216 7.88 -2.43 -6.15
C ARG A 216 7.01 -2.66 -4.92
N PRO A 217 6.22 -1.68 -4.42
CA PRO A 217 5.42 -1.89 -3.22
C PRO A 217 4.39 -3.02 -3.40
N SER A 218 3.72 -3.05 -4.54
CA SER A 218 2.69 -4.06 -4.84
C SER A 218 3.30 -5.47 -4.98
N ILE A 219 4.46 -5.59 -5.62
CA ILE A 219 5.17 -6.86 -5.77
C ILE A 219 5.67 -7.36 -4.41
N GLN A 220 6.26 -6.48 -3.60
CA GLN A 220 6.74 -6.83 -2.26
C GLN A 220 5.58 -7.25 -1.34
N SER A 221 4.42 -6.58 -1.45
CA SER A 221 3.22 -6.97 -0.71
C SER A 221 2.70 -8.34 -1.15
N TRP A 222 2.62 -8.59 -2.44
CA TRP A 222 2.20 -9.89 -2.99
C TRP A 222 3.13 -11.03 -2.51
N LEU A 223 4.45 -10.77 -2.46
CA LEU A 223 5.46 -11.71 -1.95
C LEU A 223 5.38 -11.87 -0.42
N GLY A 224 4.66 -11.02 0.29
CA GLY A 224 4.53 -11.04 1.75
C GLY A 224 5.76 -10.52 2.50
N VAL A 225 6.68 -9.82 1.81
CA VAL A 225 7.89 -9.25 2.43
C VAL A 225 7.69 -7.82 2.94
N LYS A 226 6.62 -7.17 2.48
CA LYS A 226 6.22 -5.85 2.96
C LYS A 226 4.69 -5.76 2.99
N GLY A 227 4.13 -5.55 4.17
CA GLY A 227 2.68 -5.40 4.31
C GLY A 227 2.18 -4.10 3.69
N ILE A 228 1.09 -4.17 2.93
CA ILE A 228 0.25 -3.02 2.58
C ILE A 228 -1.10 -3.23 3.26
N MET A 229 -1.62 -2.20 3.94
CA MET A 229 -2.93 -2.28 4.58
C MET A 229 -4.01 -2.72 3.56
N HIS A 230 -4.86 -3.64 3.97
CA HIS A 230 -5.99 -4.17 3.19
C HIS A 230 -5.62 -4.91 1.89
N VAL A 231 -4.36 -5.32 1.72
CA VAL A 231 -3.93 -6.17 0.61
C VAL A 231 -3.48 -7.53 1.14
N GLU A 232 -4.21 -8.57 0.77
CA GLU A 232 -3.84 -9.95 1.11
C GLU A 232 -2.73 -10.44 0.19
N SER A 233 -1.77 -11.18 0.77
CA SER A 233 -0.68 -11.81 0.03
C SER A 233 -1.01 -13.27 -0.25
N PRO A 234 -1.19 -13.68 -1.52
CA PRO A 234 -1.38 -15.09 -1.85
C PRO A 234 -0.21 -15.98 -1.42
N VAL A 235 0.99 -15.41 -1.33
CA VAL A 235 2.18 -16.11 -0.86
C VAL A 235 2.08 -16.39 0.64
N LEU A 236 1.70 -15.38 1.44
CA LEU A 236 1.51 -15.56 2.88
C LEU A 236 0.41 -16.57 3.18
N THR A 237 -0.76 -16.44 2.53
CA THR A 237 -1.86 -17.41 2.70
C THR A 237 -1.41 -18.84 2.45
N ARG A 238 -0.64 -19.07 1.37
CA ARG A 238 -0.09 -20.40 1.06
C ARG A 238 0.93 -20.87 2.10
N LEU A 239 1.78 -19.96 2.62
CA LEU A 239 2.76 -20.30 3.65
C LEU A 239 2.10 -20.56 4.99
N GLU A 240 1.09 -19.78 5.39
CA GLU A 240 0.29 -20.00 6.62
C GLU A 240 -0.35 -21.39 6.63
N ASN A 241 -0.90 -21.82 5.49
CA ASN A 241 -1.50 -23.16 5.35
C ASN A 241 -0.50 -24.31 5.44
N LYS A 242 0.80 -24.04 5.28
CA LYS A 242 1.89 -25.02 5.38
C LYS A 242 2.60 -25.00 6.73
N VAL A 243 2.23 -24.12 7.64
CA VAL A 243 2.83 -24.07 8.99
C VAL A 243 2.37 -25.29 9.77
N THR A 244 3.33 -26.04 10.28
CA THR A 244 3.12 -27.27 11.07
C THR A 244 2.90 -26.96 12.55
N ASP A 245 2.31 -27.92 13.29
CA ASP A 245 2.14 -27.79 14.73
C ASP A 245 3.50 -27.74 15.46
N ALA A 246 4.51 -28.45 14.98
CA ALA A 246 5.86 -28.40 15.54
C ALA A 246 6.46 -26.98 15.43
N GLU A 247 6.28 -26.30 14.32
CA GLU A 247 6.74 -24.93 14.12
C GLU A 247 5.99 -23.94 15.04
N ILE A 248 4.68 -24.16 15.25
CA ILE A 248 3.89 -23.36 16.19
C ILE A 248 4.40 -23.54 17.61
N GLN A 249 4.66 -24.77 18.04
CA GLN A 249 5.20 -25.08 19.35
C GLN A 249 6.59 -24.43 19.55
N GLN A 250 7.46 -24.53 18.55
CA GLN A 250 8.78 -23.89 18.59
C GLN A 250 8.65 -22.37 18.70
N TYR A 251 7.81 -21.76 17.88
CA TYR A 251 7.54 -20.31 17.90
C TYR A 251 7.00 -19.87 19.28
N TYR A 252 6.05 -20.63 19.83
CA TYR A 252 5.50 -20.36 21.16
C TYR A 252 6.59 -20.38 22.23
N GLN A 253 7.48 -21.36 22.25
CA GLN A 253 8.56 -21.44 23.23
C GLN A 253 9.52 -20.25 23.13
N GLN A 254 9.85 -19.83 21.92
CA GLN A 254 10.75 -18.70 21.68
C GLN A 254 10.11 -17.34 22.01
N HIS A 255 8.78 -17.25 21.91
CA HIS A 255 8.04 -15.99 22.05
C HIS A 255 6.96 -16.05 23.13
N LYS A 256 7.11 -16.90 24.15
CA LYS A 256 6.11 -17.16 25.19
C LYS A 256 5.58 -15.89 25.83
N GLU A 257 6.46 -14.91 26.09
CA GLU A 257 6.10 -13.62 26.69
C GLU A 257 5.11 -12.80 25.86
N ARG A 258 5.03 -13.03 24.55
CA ARG A 258 4.02 -12.38 23.69
C ARG A 258 2.60 -12.91 23.91
N PHE A 259 2.48 -14.07 24.54
CA PHE A 259 1.22 -14.75 24.81
C PHE A 259 0.78 -14.65 26.27
N HIS A 260 1.37 -13.73 26.97
CA HIS A 260 1.02 -13.38 28.32
C HIS A 260 -0.28 -12.56 28.37
N TYR A 261 -1.14 -12.84 29.35
CA TYR A 261 -2.39 -12.12 29.53
C TYR A 261 -2.76 -11.97 31.00
N LEU A 262 -3.51 -10.92 31.32
CA LEU A 262 -4.12 -10.73 32.63
C LEU A 262 -5.25 -11.74 32.81
N LYS A 263 -5.04 -12.72 33.73
CA LYS A 263 -5.94 -13.85 33.98
C LYS A 263 -7.08 -13.46 34.92
N SER A 264 -6.73 -12.81 36.03
CA SER A 264 -7.70 -12.38 37.04
C SER A 264 -7.22 -11.12 37.75
N VAL A 265 -8.14 -10.38 38.29
CA VAL A 265 -7.90 -9.21 39.15
C VAL A 265 -8.84 -9.25 40.33
N LYS A 266 -8.44 -8.66 41.46
CA LYS A 266 -9.40 -8.25 42.47
C LYS A 266 -9.77 -6.80 42.24
N ALA A 267 -11.00 -6.41 42.54
CA ALA A 267 -11.43 -5.03 42.36
C ALA A 267 -12.52 -4.64 43.35
N HIS A 268 -12.59 -3.36 43.65
CA HIS A 268 -13.68 -2.68 44.32
C HIS A 268 -14.16 -1.52 43.46
N GLY A 269 -15.44 -1.18 43.52
CA GLY A 269 -16.01 -0.07 42.78
C GLY A 269 -17.36 0.40 43.25
N GLY A 270 -17.62 1.68 43.11
CA GLY A 270 -18.92 2.31 43.37
C GLY A 270 -19.57 2.79 42.07
N GLU A 271 -20.89 2.71 41.99
CA GLU A 271 -21.73 3.20 40.90
C GLU A 271 -22.70 4.24 41.41
N PHE A 272 -22.82 5.40 40.73
CA PHE A 272 -23.57 6.57 41.18
C PHE A 272 -24.48 7.09 40.07
N THR A 273 -25.63 7.65 40.47
CA THR A 273 -26.57 8.25 39.52
C THR A 273 -26.11 9.61 38.99
N ASP A 274 -25.32 10.35 39.79
CA ASP A 274 -24.80 11.64 39.38
C ASP A 274 -23.29 11.72 39.52
N ARG A 275 -22.70 12.64 38.76
CA ARG A 275 -21.24 12.83 38.65
C ARG A 275 -20.63 13.38 39.93
N GLU A 276 -21.31 14.27 40.62
CA GLU A 276 -20.80 14.94 41.82
C GLU A 276 -20.65 13.95 42.97
N ALA A 277 -21.64 13.03 43.15
CA ALA A 277 -21.53 11.95 44.10
C ALA A 277 -20.34 11.02 43.79
N ALA A 278 -20.09 10.70 42.52
CA ALA A 278 -18.93 9.90 42.10
C ALA A 278 -17.61 10.63 42.36
N LEU A 279 -17.52 11.94 42.16
CA LEU A 279 -16.35 12.75 42.45
C LEU A 279 -16.09 12.82 43.96
N ALA A 280 -17.14 13.02 44.80
CA ALA A 280 -17.02 13.02 46.24
C ALA A 280 -16.52 11.66 46.76
N PHE A 281 -17.06 10.55 46.22
CA PHE A 281 -16.59 9.21 46.51
C PHE A 281 -15.12 9.02 46.15
N LYS A 282 -14.72 9.41 44.93
CA LYS A 282 -13.32 9.31 44.49
C LYS A 282 -12.38 10.06 45.45
N LYS A 283 -12.71 11.30 45.79
CA LYS A 283 -11.91 12.12 46.73
C LYS A 283 -11.78 11.44 48.10
N GLN A 284 -12.86 10.81 48.58
CA GLN A 284 -12.84 10.07 49.85
C GLN A 284 -11.98 8.81 49.76
N ALA A 285 -12.10 8.07 48.65
CA ALA A 285 -11.30 6.88 48.41
C ALA A 285 -9.79 7.20 48.29
N GLU A 286 -9.44 8.36 47.77
CA GLU A 286 -8.04 8.88 47.69
C GLU A 286 -7.45 9.16 49.09
N THR A 287 -8.27 9.64 50.03
CA THR A 287 -7.82 10.00 51.38
C THR A 287 -7.83 8.82 52.39
N SER A 288 -8.54 7.74 52.07
CA SER A 288 -8.63 6.58 52.96
C SER A 288 -8.35 5.26 52.23
N SER A 289 -9.38 4.59 51.76
CA SER A 289 -9.32 3.47 50.82
C SER A 289 -10.70 3.33 50.15
N ILE A 290 -10.75 2.66 49.00
CA ILE A 290 -12.01 2.47 48.28
C ILE A 290 -12.99 1.65 49.11
N GLN A 291 -12.52 0.64 49.85
CA GLN A 291 -13.37 -0.17 50.73
C GLN A 291 -13.95 0.65 51.91
N HIS A 292 -13.11 1.55 52.48
CA HIS A 292 -13.57 2.44 53.56
C HIS A 292 -14.60 3.44 53.05
N ALA A 293 -14.35 4.02 51.90
CA ALA A 293 -15.29 4.96 51.25
C ALA A 293 -16.62 4.30 50.92
N LEU A 294 -16.64 3.06 50.40
CA LEU A 294 -17.86 2.29 50.17
C LEU A 294 -18.67 2.09 51.45
N LYS A 295 -18.00 1.69 52.52
CA LYS A 295 -18.66 1.50 53.84
C LYS A 295 -19.24 2.80 54.39
N GLN A 296 -18.44 3.86 54.38
CA GLN A 296 -18.80 5.14 55.01
C GLN A 296 -19.98 5.82 54.30
N LEU A 297 -20.04 5.69 52.97
CA LEU A 297 -21.13 6.22 52.17
C LEU A 297 -22.31 5.24 52.01
N ASN A 298 -22.26 4.09 52.66
CA ASN A 298 -23.23 2.98 52.50
C ASN A 298 -23.50 2.64 51.01
N GLN A 299 -22.43 2.70 50.22
CA GLN A 299 -22.48 2.45 48.78
C GLN A 299 -22.19 0.96 48.50
N PRO A 300 -23.07 0.25 47.78
CA PRO A 300 -22.82 -1.13 47.37
C PRO A 300 -21.54 -1.24 46.50
N ASP A 301 -20.74 -2.25 46.74
CA ASP A 301 -19.63 -2.59 45.86
C ASP A 301 -20.14 -3.37 44.66
N ILE A 302 -19.94 -2.81 43.48
CA ILE A 302 -20.43 -3.40 42.22
C ILE A 302 -19.79 -4.75 41.89
N TYR A 303 -18.69 -5.11 42.55
CA TYR A 303 -18.00 -6.40 42.37
C TYR A 303 -18.26 -7.41 43.47
N ALA A 304 -19.05 -7.07 44.50
CA ALA A 304 -19.38 -7.96 45.60
C ALA A 304 -20.01 -9.28 45.13
N GLN A 305 -20.83 -9.24 44.07
CA GLN A 305 -21.43 -10.43 43.47
C GLN A 305 -20.42 -11.47 42.95
N TYR A 306 -19.18 -11.06 42.73
CA TYR A 306 -18.06 -11.93 42.31
C TYR A 306 -17.08 -12.18 43.47
N ASN A 307 -17.44 -11.89 44.69
CA ASN A 307 -16.52 -11.88 45.83
C ASN A 307 -15.28 -11.03 45.59
N ASN A 308 -15.41 -9.97 44.85
CA ASN A 308 -14.33 -9.04 44.42
C ASN A 308 -13.20 -9.72 43.65
N TYR A 309 -13.35 -10.95 43.19
CA TYR A 309 -12.43 -11.72 42.39
C TYR A 309 -12.97 -11.91 40.96
N LEU A 310 -12.35 -11.27 40.03
CA LEU A 310 -12.82 -11.18 38.64
C LEU A 310 -11.95 -12.04 37.72
N THR A 311 -12.57 -12.87 36.91
CA THR A 311 -11.93 -13.67 35.88
C THR A 311 -12.38 -13.22 34.49
N ARG A 312 -11.75 -13.77 33.46
CA ARG A 312 -12.14 -13.50 32.06
C ARG A 312 -13.53 -14.00 31.70
N GLU A 313 -14.07 -14.97 32.43
CA GLU A 313 -15.44 -15.48 32.24
C GLU A 313 -16.49 -14.41 32.55
N HIS A 314 -16.17 -13.50 33.48
CA HIS A 314 -17.06 -12.40 33.88
C HIS A 314 -17.03 -11.21 32.89
N LYS A 315 -16.20 -11.22 31.85
CA LYS A 315 -15.93 -10.07 30.95
C LYS A 315 -17.11 -9.59 30.11
N ARG A 316 -18.24 -10.28 30.12
CA ARG A 316 -19.46 -9.77 29.47
C ARG A 316 -20.03 -8.54 30.19
N ASN A 317 -19.69 -8.34 31.46
CA ASN A 317 -20.07 -7.16 32.24
C ASN A 317 -19.08 -6.02 31.96
N TRP A 318 -19.58 -4.85 31.59
CA TRP A 318 -18.78 -3.66 31.28
C TRP A 318 -17.89 -3.22 32.44
N ALA A 319 -18.44 -3.22 33.67
CA ALA A 319 -17.68 -2.84 34.86
C ALA A 319 -16.52 -3.80 35.13
N VAL A 320 -16.68 -5.10 34.82
CA VAL A 320 -15.58 -6.08 34.88
C VAL A 320 -14.50 -5.75 33.86
N GLN A 321 -14.87 -5.41 32.63
CA GLN A 321 -13.88 -4.98 31.61
C GLN A 321 -13.11 -3.76 32.10
N LEU A 322 -13.80 -2.80 32.73
CA LEU A 322 -13.17 -1.62 33.30
C LEU A 322 -12.10 -1.99 34.35
N ALA A 323 -12.41 -2.93 35.27
CA ALA A 323 -11.45 -3.38 36.29
C ALA A 323 -10.19 -4.00 35.68
N PHE A 324 -10.31 -4.74 34.55
CA PHE A 324 -9.18 -5.33 33.82
C PHE A 324 -8.31 -4.30 33.07
N THR A 325 -8.81 -3.10 32.83
CA THR A 325 -8.06 -2.03 32.15
C THR A 325 -7.35 -1.07 33.10
N GLN A 326 -7.69 -1.13 34.41
CA GLN A 326 -7.07 -0.27 35.41
C GLN A 326 -5.64 -0.70 35.72
N LYS A 327 -4.79 0.28 36.06
CA LYS A 327 -3.49 -0.01 36.66
C LYS A 327 -3.67 -0.51 38.08
N PRO A 328 -2.85 -1.48 38.53
CA PRO A 328 -2.97 -1.98 39.91
C PRO A 328 -2.88 -0.87 40.94
N GLN A 329 -3.77 -0.90 41.93
CA GLN A 329 -3.80 0.03 43.06
C GLN A 329 -3.99 1.52 42.70
N GLN A 330 -4.53 1.80 41.51
CA GLN A 330 -4.91 3.15 41.09
C GLN A 330 -6.42 3.27 40.98
N LEU A 331 -6.98 4.35 41.55
CA LEU A 331 -8.37 4.71 41.31
C LEU A 331 -8.55 5.15 39.85
N SER A 332 -9.63 4.68 39.23
CA SER A 332 -10.02 5.19 37.92
C SER A 332 -10.42 6.67 37.98
N GLU A 333 -10.46 7.30 36.82
CA GLU A 333 -11.24 8.52 36.68
C GLU A 333 -12.73 8.19 36.89
N VAL A 334 -13.54 9.25 37.11
CA VAL A 334 -14.99 9.12 37.15
C VAL A 334 -15.48 8.86 35.73
N ILE A 335 -15.91 7.64 35.44
CA ILE A 335 -16.24 7.18 34.09
C ILE A 335 -17.76 6.95 33.99
N ARG A 336 -18.37 7.40 32.90
CA ARG A 336 -19.77 7.15 32.62
C ARG A 336 -19.97 5.77 31.98
N SER A 337 -20.79 4.92 32.61
CA SER A 337 -21.14 3.62 32.09
C SER A 337 -22.09 3.70 30.88
N PRO A 338 -22.20 2.67 30.05
CA PRO A 338 -23.18 2.61 28.97
C PRO A 338 -24.63 2.77 29.43
N ASN A 339 -24.93 2.42 30.69
CA ASN A 339 -26.25 2.55 31.28
C ASN A 339 -26.50 3.94 31.90
N GLY A 340 -25.54 4.87 31.75
CA GLY A 340 -25.69 6.24 32.20
C GLY A 340 -25.23 6.55 33.62
N PHE A 341 -24.81 5.54 34.40
CA PHE A 341 -24.26 5.71 35.74
C PHE A 341 -22.81 6.17 35.73
N TRP A 342 -22.37 6.75 36.84
CA TRP A 342 -20.99 7.17 37.04
C TRP A 342 -20.26 6.18 37.92
N VAL A 343 -19.09 5.70 37.50
CA VAL A 343 -18.39 4.59 38.13
C VAL A 343 -16.95 5.01 38.48
N VAL A 344 -16.53 4.58 39.68
CA VAL A 344 -15.13 4.67 40.13
C VAL A 344 -14.68 3.30 40.59
N VAL A 345 -13.52 2.86 40.09
CA VAL A 345 -12.98 1.50 40.29
C VAL A 345 -11.55 1.55 40.71
N MET A 346 -11.13 0.62 41.51
CA MET A 346 -9.72 0.29 41.77
C MET A 346 -9.54 -1.22 41.65
N SER A 347 -8.55 -1.65 40.87
CA SER A 347 -8.15 -3.05 40.77
C SER A 347 -6.81 -3.29 41.47
N TYR A 348 -6.61 -4.50 41.95
CA TYR A 348 -5.40 -4.94 42.63
C TYR A 348 -5.24 -6.48 42.49
N ASP A 349 -4.16 -7.04 43.01
CA ASP A 349 -3.85 -8.47 42.92
C ASP A 349 -3.98 -9.02 41.48
N HIS A 350 -3.31 -8.34 40.55
CA HIS A 350 -3.31 -8.75 39.16
C HIS A 350 -2.56 -10.07 38.99
N ALA A 351 -3.27 -11.13 38.63
CA ALA A 351 -2.68 -12.41 38.31
C ALA A 351 -2.58 -12.60 36.82
N PHE A 352 -1.40 -12.96 36.34
CA PHE A 352 -1.14 -13.18 34.93
C PHE A 352 -1.05 -14.66 34.60
N GLY A 353 -1.28 -14.99 33.35
CA GLY A 353 -1.14 -16.32 32.80
C GLY A 353 -0.64 -16.26 31.36
N TYR A 354 -0.39 -17.42 30.79
CA TYR A 354 -0.01 -17.57 29.39
C TYR A 354 -1.10 -18.35 28.68
N PHE A 355 -1.42 -17.95 27.45
CA PHE A 355 -2.23 -18.79 26.57
C PHE A 355 -1.49 -20.10 26.33
N ASP A 356 -2.26 -21.20 26.19
CA ASP A 356 -1.69 -22.48 25.79
C ASP A 356 -1.20 -22.41 24.32
N ALA A 357 -0.18 -23.19 23.99
CA ALA A 357 0.34 -23.26 22.62
C ALA A 357 -0.70 -23.72 21.59
N ASN A 358 -1.73 -24.45 22.02
CA ASN A 358 -2.84 -24.89 21.19
C ASN A 358 -4.02 -23.90 21.16
N ASP A 359 -3.95 -22.82 21.97
CA ASP A 359 -4.96 -21.77 21.92
C ASP A 359 -5.06 -21.17 20.51
N GLU A 360 -6.29 -20.91 20.07
CA GLU A 360 -6.57 -20.39 18.73
C GLU A 360 -5.86 -19.06 18.48
N THR A 361 -5.77 -18.20 19.49
CA THR A 361 -5.04 -16.91 19.42
C THR A 361 -3.56 -17.12 19.17
N VAL A 362 -2.94 -18.08 19.88
CA VAL A 362 -1.53 -18.43 19.72
C VAL A 362 -1.29 -18.98 18.32
N ARG A 363 -2.09 -19.97 17.91
CA ARG A 363 -1.98 -20.60 16.59
C ARG A 363 -2.11 -19.60 15.47
N TYR A 364 -3.09 -18.70 15.56
CA TYR A 364 -3.30 -17.66 14.55
C TYR A 364 -2.10 -16.71 14.44
N GLN A 365 -1.61 -16.18 15.57
CA GLN A 365 -0.48 -15.25 15.58
C GLN A 365 0.83 -15.93 15.15
N ALA A 366 1.07 -17.15 15.63
CA ALA A 366 2.26 -17.91 15.26
C ALA A 366 2.30 -18.23 13.77
N LYS A 367 1.19 -18.71 13.18
CA LYS A 367 1.10 -18.99 11.74
C LYS A 367 1.44 -17.78 10.90
N LYS A 368 0.89 -16.63 11.23
CA LYS A 368 1.17 -15.38 10.51
C LYS A 368 2.64 -14.96 10.61
N ALA A 369 3.19 -15.00 11.82
CA ALA A 369 4.58 -14.61 12.03
C ALA A 369 5.55 -15.55 11.30
N ILE A 370 5.36 -16.86 11.41
CA ILE A 370 6.18 -17.87 10.73
C ILE A 370 6.07 -17.74 9.21
N ALA A 371 4.88 -17.47 8.68
CA ALA A 371 4.68 -17.28 7.24
C ALA A 371 5.46 -16.05 6.72
N VAL A 372 5.45 -14.95 7.46
CA VAL A 372 6.23 -13.74 7.12
C VAL A 372 7.73 -14.03 7.16
N GLU A 373 8.23 -14.72 8.19
CA GLU A 373 9.64 -15.11 8.28
C GLU A 373 10.06 -15.97 7.08
N LYS A 374 9.26 -16.98 6.75
CA LYS A 374 9.49 -17.84 5.57
C LYS A 374 9.45 -17.05 4.26
N ALA A 375 8.54 -16.09 4.12
CA ALA A 375 8.45 -15.25 2.94
C ALA A 375 9.72 -14.39 2.77
N ILE A 376 10.22 -13.79 3.85
CA ILE A 376 11.45 -13.00 3.85
C ILE A 376 12.67 -13.87 3.48
N ILE A 377 12.80 -15.04 4.07
CA ILE A 377 13.90 -15.97 3.78
C ILE A 377 13.86 -16.39 2.31
N ASN A 378 12.70 -16.79 1.80
CA ASN A 378 12.53 -17.21 0.39
C ASN A 378 12.86 -16.06 -0.57
N TYR A 379 12.45 -14.84 -0.23
CA TYR A 379 12.77 -13.65 -1.00
C TYR A 379 14.28 -13.39 -1.06
N GLN A 380 14.94 -13.39 0.11
CA GLN A 380 16.38 -13.16 0.20
C GLN A 380 17.17 -14.23 -0.58
N GLN A 381 16.79 -15.50 -0.44
CA GLN A 381 17.43 -16.59 -1.20
C GLN A 381 17.25 -16.42 -2.71
N SER A 382 16.04 -16.06 -3.14
CA SER A 382 15.73 -15.83 -4.56
C SER A 382 16.50 -14.63 -5.11
N TRP A 383 16.61 -13.55 -4.33
CA TRP A 383 17.36 -12.36 -4.68
C TRP A 383 18.87 -12.68 -4.82
N LEU A 384 19.47 -13.37 -3.85
CA LEU A 384 20.89 -13.77 -3.89
C LEU A 384 21.17 -14.71 -5.06
N ALA A 385 20.29 -15.68 -5.32
CA ALA A 385 20.41 -16.58 -6.47
C ALA A 385 20.36 -15.82 -7.79
N TRP A 386 19.47 -14.82 -7.90
CA TRP A 386 19.35 -13.98 -9.07
C TRP A 386 20.59 -13.11 -9.29
N GLN A 387 21.12 -12.49 -8.23
CA GLN A 387 22.38 -11.73 -8.28
C GLN A 387 23.53 -12.58 -8.83
N LYS A 388 23.69 -13.80 -8.26
CA LYS A 388 24.73 -14.75 -8.68
C LYS A 388 24.58 -15.14 -10.16
N ALA A 389 23.36 -15.44 -10.59
CA ALA A 389 23.07 -15.84 -11.97
C ALA A 389 23.37 -14.75 -12.99
N HIS A 390 23.32 -13.47 -12.58
CA HIS A 390 23.54 -12.31 -13.45
C HIS A 390 24.90 -11.61 -13.21
N GLY A 391 25.76 -12.18 -12.37
CA GLY A 391 27.10 -11.63 -12.09
C GLY A 391 27.07 -10.26 -11.40
N ILE A 392 25.98 -9.94 -10.67
CA ILE A 392 25.85 -8.66 -9.98
C ILE A 392 26.67 -8.69 -8.71
N LYS A 393 27.62 -7.79 -8.59
CA LYS A 393 28.39 -7.53 -7.38
C LYS A 393 27.88 -6.20 -6.80
N LEU A 394 27.21 -6.27 -5.67
CA LEU A 394 26.71 -5.15 -4.90
C LEU A 394 27.62 -4.88 -3.70
#